data_cd15424862637a3049a49a70ab0b45c9
#
_entry.id   cd15424862637a3049a49a70ab0b45c9
#
_cell.length_a   1.000
_cell.length_b   1.000
_cell.length_c   1.000
_cell.angle_alpha   90.00
_cell.angle_beta   90.00
_cell.angle_gamma   90.00
#
_symmetry.space_group_name_H-M   'P 1'
#
loop_
_entity.id
_entity.type
_entity.pdbx_description
1 polymer ?
#
loop_
_entity_poly.entity_id
_entity_poly.type
_entity_poly.pdbx_seq_one_letter_code
_entity_poly.pdbx_strand_id
1 'polypeptide(L)'
;SPMYGSSQQTIGYAYERLNRPATLWSADKVWIDSGSQGPKQIEESRQAWRISRFDLLQVHNLMAWEAHLPTLFAMKAAGRLRYVGITTSHGRRHEEIEQVMRSQPIDFVQVTYNIADREVEGRILPLARDKGIAVIINRPFDGGDQFGPKTAKPASRRPAQRRSRRTRYSARKPSK
;
A
#
# COMPACT_ATOMS: atom_id res chain seq x y z
N SER A 1 6.44 -5.94 -3.40
CA SER A 1 5.12 -5.69 -4.00
C SER A 1 5.25 -5.42 -5.49
N PRO A 2 4.33 -5.90 -6.32
CA PRO A 2 4.33 -5.66 -7.77
C PRO A 2 4.44 -4.17 -8.16
N MET A 3 4.01 -3.28 -7.29
CA MET A 3 4.09 -1.83 -7.44
C MET A 3 5.52 -1.28 -7.57
N TYR A 4 6.54 -2.01 -7.10
CA TYR A 4 7.91 -1.48 -6.99
C TYR A 4 8.86 -1.99 -8.09
N GLY A 5 8.40 -2.04 -9.33
CA GLY A 5 9.21 -2.40 -10.50
C GLY A 5 9.86 -3.78 -10.36
N SER A 6 11.17 -3.87 -10.55
CA SER A 6 11.92 -5.12 -10.49
C SER A 6 12.30 -5.61 -9.08
N SER A 7 11.76 -4.99 -8.02
CA SER A 7 12.16 -5.29 -6.64
C SER A 7 11.99 -6.77 -6.26
N GLN A 8 10.92 -7.42 -6.72
CA GLN A 8 10.66 -8.84 -6.41
C GLN A 8 11.69 -9.76 -7.07
N GLN A 9 12.01 -9.53 -8.34
CA GLN A 9 13.04 -10.29 -9.07
C GLN A 9 14.41 -10.08 -8.46
N THR A 10 14.74 -8.84 -8.07
CA THR A 10 16.00 -8.49 -7.41
C THR A 10 16.14 -9.23 -6.07
N ILE A 11 15.07 -9.28 -5.27
CA ILE A 11 15.07 -10.02 -4.00
C ILE A 11 15.25 -11.52 -4.27
N GLY A 12 14.51 -12.09 -5.23
CA GLY A 12 14.64 -13.51 -5.58
C GLY A 12 16.05 -13.87 -6.05
N TYR A 13 16.67 -13.02 -6.85
CA TYR A 13 18.06 -13.20 -7.26
C TYR A 13 19.02 -13.15 -6.05
N ALA A 14 18.89 -12.14 -5.20
CA ALA A 14 19.74 -12.01 -4.02
C ALA A 14 19.56 -13.19 -3.05
N TYR A 15 18.32 -13.65 -2.86
CA TYR A 15 17.99 -14.79 -2.01
C TYR A 15 18.71 -16.08 -2.46
N GLU A 16 18.72 -16.35 -3.78
CA GLU A 16 19.47 -17.49 -4.32
C GLU A 16 20.98 -17.32 -4.16
N ARG A 17 21.52 -16.14 -4.43
CA ARG A 17 22.96 -15.85 -4.27
C ARG A 17 23.43 -16.01 -2.83
N LEU A 18 22.56 -15.81 -1.86
CA LEU A 18 22.82 -16.01 -0.44
C LEU A 18 22.55 -17.46 0.03
N ASN A 19 22.40 -18.42 -0.89
CA ASN A 19 22.09 -19.83 -0.59
C ASN A 19 20.80 -19.99 0.25
N ARG A 20 19.79 -19.16 -0.01
CA ARG A 20 18.45 -19.26 0.59
C ARG A 20 18.47 -19.38 2.13
N PRO A 21 18.95 -18.36 2.84
CA PRO A 21 19.07 -18.42 4.30
C PRO A 21 17.71 -18.75 4.94
N ALA A 22 17.69 -19.77 5.79
CA ALA A 22 16.47 -20.24 6.47
C ALA A 22 15.87 -19.20 7.42
N THR A 23 16.66 -18.21 7.82
CA THR A 23 16.25 -17.11 8.71
C THR A 23 15.52 -15.98 7.99
N LEU A 24 15.47 -16.01 6.64
CA LEU A 24 14.75 -15.00 5.89
C LEU A 24 13.24 -15.10 6.15
N TRP A 25 12.63 -14.02 6.58
CA TRP A 25 11.19 -13.89 6.74
C TRP A 25 10.63 -13.06 5.57
N SER A 26 9.78 -13.67 4.76
CA SER A 26 9.31 -13.10 3.50
C SER A 26 7.98 -12.38 3.69
N ALA A 27 7.93 -11.10 3.29
CA ALA A 27 6.72 -10.30 3.31
C ALA A 27 6.49 -9.60 1.97
N ASP A 28 5.29 -9.74 1.43
CA ASP A 28 4.90 -9.05 0.19
C ASP A 28 3.44 -8.58 0.24
N LYS A 29 2.98 -7.99 -0.85
CA LYS A 29 1.64 -7.39 -0.93
C LYS A 29 0.96 -7.73 -2.25
N VAL A 30 -0.33 -8.08 -2.18
CA VAL A 30 -1.19 -8.10 -3.35
C VAL A 30 -1.62 -6.66 -3.68
N TRP A 31 -1.50 -6.28 -4.94
CA TRP A 31 -1.79 -4.92 -5.42
C TRP A 31 -2.43 -4.97 -6.80
N ILE A 32 -3.71 -5.26 -6.84
CA ILE A 32 -4.55 -5.31 -8.03
C ILE A 32 -5.99 -5.05 -7.62
N ASP A 33 -6.74 -4.32 -8.42
CA ASP A 33 -8.14 -3.99 -8.14
C ASP A 33 -9.11 -5.14 -8.48
N SER A 34 -8.70 -6.06 -9.33
CA SER A 34 -9.47 -7.25 -9.69
C SER A 34 -9.23 -8.41 -8.71
N GLY A 35 -10.25 -8.75 -7.93
CA GLY A 35 -10.20 -9.89 -7.02
C GLY A 35 -9.92 -11.22 -7.72
N SER A 36 -10.45 -11.44 -8.92
CA SER A 36 -10.25 -12.67 -9.70
C SER A 36 -8.80 -12.84 -10.19
N GLN A 37 -8.05 -11.76 -10.35
CA GLN A 37 -6.64 -11.79 -10.75
C GLN A 37 -5.66 -11.83 -9.56
N GLY A 38 -6.15 -11.64 -8.34
CA GLY A 38 -5.34 -11.68 -7.13
C GLY A 38 -4.50 -12.96 -6.98
N PRO A 39 -5.10 -14.16 -7.10
CA PRO A 39 -4.35 -15.43 -7.02
C PRO A 39 -3.21 -15.54 -8.04
N LYS A 40 -3.43 -15.08 -9.28
CA LYS A 40 -2.41 -15.07 -10.33
C LYS A 40 -1.26 -14.12 -9.95
N GLN A 41 -1.55 -12.90 -9.53
CA GLN A 41 -0.53 -11.93 -9.12
C GLN A 41 0.30 -12.45 -7.93
N ILE A 42 -0.34 -13.10 -6.96
CA ILE A 42 0.35 -13.70 -5.81
C ILE A 42 1.32 -14.79 -6.27
N GLU A 43 0.89 -15.65 -7.20
CA GLU A 43 1.74 -16.71 -7.73
C GLU A 43 2.92 -16.16 -8.54
N GLU A 44 2.71 -15.15 -9.38
CA GLU A 44 3.77 -14.43 -10.10
C GLU A 44 4.78 -13.80 -9.13
N SER A 45 4.29 -13.20 -8.05
CA SER A 45 5.13 -12.65 -6.98
C SER A 45 5.96 -13.73 -6.29
N ARG A 46 5.36 -14.87 -5.96
CA ARG A 46 6.04 -16.02 -5.33
C ARG A 46 7.16 -16.56 -6.22
N GLN A 47 6.89 -16.68 -7.53
CA GLN A 47 7.89 -17.12 -8.52
C GLN A 47 9.02 -16.10 -8.65
N ALA A 48 8.71 -14.80 -8.68
CA ALA A 48 9.70 -13.74 -8.74
C ALA A 48 10.63 -13.73 -7.52
N TRP A 49 10.09 -14.01 -6.32
CA TRP A 49 10.86 -14.19 -5.09
C TRP A 49 11.60 -15.53 -5.02
N ARG A 50 11.29 -16.51 -5.89
CA ARG A 50 11.86 -17.86 -5.93
C ARG A 50 11.72 -18.62 -4.60
N ILE A 51 10.57 -18.46 -3.94
CA ILE A 51 10.25 -19.11 -2.65
C ILE A 51 9.09 -20.07 -2.80
N SER A 52 8.97 -21.02 -1.85
CA SER A 52 7.86 -21.97 -1.82
C SER A 52 6.56 -21.33 -1.30
N ARG A 53 6.65 -20.42 -0.35
CA ARG A 53 5.53 -19.69 0.24
C ARG A 53 6.01 -18.38 0.86
N PHE A 54 5.10 -17.43 1.01
CA PHE A 54 5.33 -16.24 1.82
C PHE A 54 5.08 -16.50 3.31
N ASP A 55 5.81 -15.80 4.17
CA ASP A 55 5.45 -15.72 5.58
C ASP A 55 4.29 -14.74 5.80
N LEU A 56 4.31 -13.57 5.16
CA LEU A 56 3.24 -12.58 5.24
C LEU A 56 2.81 -12.10 3.86
N LEU A 57 1.51 -12.11 3.58
CA LEU A 57 0.91 -11.35 2.49
C LEU A 57 -0.07 -10.33 3.04
N GLN A 58 0.01 -9.12 2.51
CA GLN A 58 -0.84 -8.01 2.92
C GLN A 58 -1.62 -7.47 1.71
N VAL A 59 -2.84 -7.01 1.94
CA VAL A 59 -3.56 -6.21 0.95
C VAL A 59 -2.99 -4.80 0.94
N HIS A 60 -2.42 -4.39 -0.20
CA HIS A 60 -1.72 -3.11 -0.34
C HIS A 60 -2.71 -1.95 -0.41
N ASN A 61 -2.59 -1.01 0.54
CA ASN A 61 -3.45 0.18 0.64
C ASN A 61 -4.95 -0.14 0.65
N LEU A 62 -5.35 -1.28 1.22
CA LEU A 62 -6.73 -1.77 1.26
C LEU A 62 -7.39 -1.88 -0.13
N MET A 63 -6.62 -2.06 -1.19
CA MET A 63 -7.14 -2.17 -2.55
C MET A 63 -7.94 -3.46 -2.70
N ALA A 64 -9.25 -3.35 -2.98
CA ALA A 64 -10.18 -4.47 -3.12
C ALA A 64 -10.04 -5.53 -1.98
N TRP A 65 -9.89 -5.06 -0.74
CA TRP A 65 -9.61 -5.95 0.40
C TRP A 65 -10.70 -6.98 0.63
N GLU A 66 -11.98 -6.64 0.35
CA GLU A 66 -13.11 -7.56 0.46
C GLU A 66 -12.96 -8.79 -0.44
N ALA A 67 -12.36 -8.60 -1.61
CA ALA A 67 -12.12 -9.68 -2.57
C ALA A 67 -10.84 -10.46 -2.27
N HIS A 68 -9.79 -9.78 -1.76
CA HIS A 68 -8.50 -10.43 -1.54
C HIS A 68 -8.39 -11.17 -0.20
N LEU A 69 -8.95 -10.64 0.89
CA LEU A 69 -8.83 -11.27 2.21
C LEU A 69 -9.35 -12.72 2.25
N PRO A 70 -10.53 -13.06 1.66
CA PRO A 70 -10.97 -14.45 1.60
C PRO A 70 -9.95 -15.38 0.93
N THR A 71 -9.32 -14.94 -0.16
CA THR A 71 -8.25 -15.67 -0.84
C THR A 71 -7.04 -15.89 0.08
N LEU A 72 -6.58 -14.84 0.76
CA LEU A 72 -5.43 -14.92 1.67
C LEU A 72 -5.73 -15.83 2.87
N PHE A 73 -6.92 -15.78 3.43
CA PHE A 73 -7.34 -16.69 4.51
C PHE A 73 -7.41 -18.15 4.05
N ALA A 74 -7.93 -18.42 2.84
CA ALA A 74 -7.92 -19.75 2.27
C ALA A 74 -6.48 -20.27 2.05
N MET A 75 -5.56 -19.42 1.60
CA MET A 75 -4.14 -19.77 1.47
C MET A 75 -3.50 -20.07 2.83
N LYS A 76 -3.83 -19.30 3.87
CA LYS A 76 -3.36 -19.53 5.25
C LYS A 76 -3.88 -20.87 5.78
N ALA A 77 -5.16 -21.15 5.62
CA ALA A 77 -5.76 -22.40 6.03
C ALA A 77 -5.14 -23.62 5.33
N ALA A 78 -4.75 -23.46 4.06
CA ALA A 78 -4.07 -24.50 3.28
C ALA A 78 -2.54 -24.59 3.55
N GLY A 79 -1.98 -23.85 4.51
CA GLY A 79 -0.55 -23.83 4.82
C GLY A 79 0.35 -23.18 3.77
N ARG A 80 -0.23 -22.54 2.76
CA ARG A 80 0.48 -21.82 1.68
C ARG A 80 0.89 -20.40 2.05
N LEU A 81 0.45 -19.93 3.20
CA LEU A 81 0.73 -18.63 3.77
C LEU A 81 0.74 -18.75 5.30
N ARG A 82 1.62 -18.04 6.01
CA ARG A 82 1.63 -18.07 7.47
C ARG A 82 0.76 -16.99 8.08
N TYR A 83 0.87 -15.76 7.59
CA TYR A 83 0.20 -14.59 8.15
C TYR A 83 -0.47 -13.76 7.07
N VAL A 84 -1.61 -13.18 7.42
CA VAL A 84 -2.40 -12.28 6.58
C VAL A 84 -2.41 -10.89 7.20
N GLY A 85 -2.31 -9.85 6.36
CA GLY A 85 -2.37 -8.48 6.85
C GLY A 85 -2.94 -7.49 5.85
N ILE A 86 -3.04 -6.25 6.30
CA ILE A 86 -3.46 -5.10 5.51
C ILE A 86 -2.48 -3.95 5.66
N THR A 87 -2.46 -3.05 4.68
CA THR A 87 -1.60 -1.87 4.76
C THR A 87 -2.31 -0.61 4.32
N THR A 88 -1.88 0.52 4.90
CA THR A 88 -2.04 1.85 4.31
C THR A 88 -0.76 2.65 4.42
N SER A 89 -0.74 3.85 3.84
CA SER A 89 0.36 4.79 4.01
C SER A 89 -0.13 6.23 4.00
N HIS A 90 0.68 7.16 4.51
CA HIS A 90 0.40 8.59 4.57
C HIS A 90 -0.82 8.97 5.42
N GLY A 91 -1.08 8.27 6.54
CA GLY A 91 -2.20 8.56 7.43
C GLY A 91 -3.58 8.44 6.76
N ARG A 92 -3.74 7.56 5.77
CA ARG A 92 -4.97 7.43 5.00
C ARG A 92 -5.80 6.25 5.44
N ARG A 93 -7.14 6.37 5.27
CA ARG A 93 -8.11 5.28 5.43
C ARG A 93 -8.08 4.64 6.84
N HIS A 94 -7.78 5.40 7.89
CA HIS A 94 -7.71 4.88 9.26
C HIS A 94 -9.03 4.29 9.74
N GLU A 95 -10.17 4.90 9.38
CA GLU A 95 -11.50 4.37 9.73
C GLU A 95 -11.75 3.00 9.10
N GLU A 96 -11.35 2.83 7.85
CA GLU A 96 -11.49 1.56 7.14
C GLU A 96 -10.51 0.50 7.66
N ILE A 97 -9.25 0.88 8.00
CA ILE A 97 -8.33 -0.02 8.71
C ILE A 97 -8.98 -0.52 10.00
N GLU A 98 -9.54 0.37 10.80
CA GLU A 98 -10.20 0.02 12.05
C GLU A 98 -11.38 -0.93 11.82
N GLN A 99 -12.20 -0.67 10.81
CA GLN A 99 -13.30 -1.55 10.41
C GLN A 99 -12.80 -2.96 10.07
N VAL A 100 -11.76 -3.08 9.24
CA VAL A 100 -11.19 -4.37 8.86
C VAL A 100 -10.59 -5.08 10.08
N MET A 101 -9.82 -4.37 10.92
CA MET A 101 -9.25 -4.93 12.15
C MET A 101 -10.32 -5.43 13.11
N ARG A 102 -11.50 -4.82 13.16
CA ARG A 102 -12.61 -5.26 14.03
C ARG A 102 -13.33 -6.48 13.46
N SER A 103 -13.48 -6.56 12.14
CA SER A 103 -14.33 -7.54 11.46
C SER A 103 -13.59 -8.74 10.88
N GLN A 104 -12.27 -8.65 10.65
CA GLN A 104 -11.49 -9.68 9.97
C GLN A 104 -10.39 -10.26 10.86
N PRO A 105 -10.11 -11.58 10.78
CA PRO A 105 -9.09 -12.24 11.60
C PRO A 105 -7.68 -12.07 10.99
N ILE A 106 -7.26 -10.82 10.79
CA ILE A 106 -5.93 -10.50 10.28
C ILE A 106 -4.87 -10.61 11.37
N ASP A 107 -3.64 -10.94 10.96
CA ASP A 107 -2.51 -11.08 11.88
C ASP A 107 -1.65 -9.81 11.95
N PHE A 108 -1.62 -9.01 10.88
CA PHE A 108 -0.75 -7.84 10.75
C PHE A 108 -1.49 -6.63 10.19
N VAL A 109 -1.15 -5.47 10.72
CA VAL A 109 -1.50 -4.18 10.14
C VAL A 109 -0.24 -3.36 9.90
N GLN A 110 -0.10 -2.75 8.71
CA GLN A 110 1.00 -1.84 8.41
C GLN A 110 0.47 -0.43 8.22
N VAL A 111 0.98 0.51 9.02
CA VAL A 111 0.53 1.91 9.07
C VAL A 111 1.70 2.88 9.14
N THR A 112 1.46 4.12 8.74
CA THR A 112 2.42 5.21 8.97
C THR A 112 2.42 5.57 10.44
N TYR A 113 3.61 5.65 11.01
CA TYR A 113 3.83 6.16 12.36
C TYR A 113 5.25 6.69 12.50
N ASN A 114 5.39 7.89 13.00
CA ASN A 114 6.67 8.54 13.22
C ASN A 114 6.53 9.69 14.20
N ILE A 115 7.61 10.41 14.47
CA ILE A 115 7.62 11.49 15.47
C ILE A 115 6.66 12.65 15.13
N ALA A 116 6.35 12.86 13.85
CA ALA A 116 5.47 13.93 13.38
C ALA A 116 4.04 13.44 13.09
N ASP A 117 3.87 12.17 12.70
CA ASP A 117 2.59 11.55 12.40
C ASP A 117 2.30 10.47 13.45
N ARG A 118 1.48 10.84 14.44
CA ARG A 118 1.14 10.01 15.61
C ARG A 118 -0.33 9.64 15.69
N GLU A 119 -1.10 9.89 14.63
CA GLU A 119 -2.55 9.71 14.63
C GLU A 119 -3.00 8.29 15.01
N VAL A 120 -2.21 7.28 14.64
CA VAL A 120 -2.51 5.87 14.93
C VAL A 120 -2.52 5.54 16.44
N GLU A 121 -1.90 6.38 17.29
CA GLU A 121 -1.88 6.17 18.75
C GLU A 121 -3.26 6.25 19.39
N GLY A 122 -4.16 7.06 18.82
CA GLY A 122 -5.47 7.27 19.39
C GLY A 122 -6.41 6.05 19.26
N ARG A 123 -6.32 5.30 18.18
CA ARG A 123 -7.28 4.22 17.87
C ARG A 123 -6.64 2.93 17.35
N ILE A 124 -5.73 3.01 16.38
CA ILE A 124 -5.20 1.83 15.68
C ILE A 124 -4.29 1.00 16.57
N LEU A 125 -3.31 1.62 17.24
CA LEU A 125 -2.38 0.89 18.11
C LEU A 125 -3.08 0.25 19.32
N PRO A 126 -4.01 0.93 20.03
CA PRO A 126 -4.79 0.28 21.08
C PRO A 126 -5.60 -0.92 20.56
N LEU A 127 -6.29 -0.76 19.45
CA LEU A 127 -7.07 -1.84 18.84
C LEU A 127 -6.20 -3.03 18.42
N ALA A 128 -5.02 -2.76 17.84
CA ALA A 128 -4.07 -3.81 17.47
C ALA A 128 -3.63 -4.62 18.69
N ARG A 129 -3.28 -3.95 19.80
CA ARG A 129 -2.93 -4.59 21.06
C ARG A 129 -4.08 -5.45 21.60
N ASP A 130 -5.28 -4.89 21.64
CA ASP A 130 -6.45 -5.56 22.23
C ASP A 130 -6.88 -6.79 21.44
N LYS A 131 -6.60 -6.80 20.13
CA LYS A 131 -6.90 -7.93 19.23
C LYS A 131 -5.71 -8.86 18.96
N GLY A 132 -4.52 -8.58 19.52
CA GLY A 132 -3.31 -9.38 19.25
C GLY A 132 -2.81 -9.25 17.81
N ILE A 133 -3.12 -8.14 17.12
CA ILE A 133 -2.65 -7.87 15.75
C ILE A 133 -1.27 -7.24 15.81
N ALA A 134 -0.30 -7.82 15.12
CA ALA A 134 1.05 -7.27 15.03
C ALA A 134 1.09 -6.01 14.15
N VAL A 135 1.93 -5.04 14.52
CA VAL A 135 2.01 -3.75 13.82
C VAL A 135 3.35 -3.63 13.10
N ILE A 136 3.31 -3.29 11.83
CA ILE A 136 4.48 -2.90 11.03
C ILE A 136 4.39 -1.40 10.76
N ILE A 137 5.46 -0.69 11.06
CA ILE A 137 5.53 0.75 10.83
C ILE A 137 6.14 1.02 9.46
N ASN A 138 5.46 1.82 8.65
CA ASN A 138 6.04 2.42 7.46
C ASN A 138 6.33 3.91 7.68
N ARG A 139 7.19 4.49 6.83
CA ARG A 139 7.58 5.90 6.86
C ARG A 139 8.08 6.39 8.23
N PRO A 140 8.93 5.63 8.96
CA PRO A 140 9.41 6.03 10.28
C PRO A 140 10.18 7.35 10.25
N PHE A 141 10.74 7.74 9.10
CA PHE A 141 11.49 8.98 8.87
C PHE A 141 10.84 9.90 7.83
N ASP A 142 9.61 9.60 7.41
CA ASP A 142 8.83 10.36 6.42
C ASP A 142 9.64 10.79 5.17
N GLY A 143 10.42 9.86 4.61
CA GLY A 143 11.29 10.13 3.46
C GLY A 143 12.55 10.96 3.77
N GLY A 144 12.83 11.22 5.03
CA GLY A 144 13.93 12.07 5.48
C GLY A 144 13.53 13.51 5.78
N ASP A 145 12.30 13.91 5.47
CA ASP A 145 11.79 15.29 5.68
C ASP A 145 11.85 15.72 7.16
N GLN A 146 11.95 14.78 8.09
CA GLN A 146 12.08 15.05 9.53
C GLN A 146 13.48 15.55 9.93
N PHE A 147 14.48 15.36 9.10
CA PHE A 147 15.87 15.70 9.37
C PHE A 147 16.40 16.87 8.53
N GLY A 148 15.62 17.33 7.57
CA GLY A 148 15.95 18.48 6.72
C GLY A 148 15.50 19.81 7.33
N PRO A 149 16.09 20.97 6.87
CA PRO A 149 15.52 22.26 7.19
C PRO A 149 14.05 22.24 6.70
N LYS A 150 13.11 22.68 7.56
CA LYS A 150 11.70 22.84 7.17
C LYS A 150 11.59 23.94 6.11
N THR A 151 11.98 23.64 4.88
CA THR A 151 11.68 24.50 3.74
C THR A 151 10.17 24.44 3.57
N ALA A 152 9.51 25.60 3.75
CA ALA A 152 8.08 25.72 3.49
C ALA A 152 7.81 25.14 2.09
N LYS A 153 6.93 24.13 2.01
CA LYS A 153 6.50 23.60 0.70
C LYS A 153 6.10 24.79 -0.17
N PRO A 154 6.70 24.98 -1.36
CA PRO A 154 6.25 26.07 -2.23
C PRO A 154 4.75 25.88 -2.43
N ALA A 155 3.98 26.93 -2.14
CA ALA A 155 2.54 26.94 -2.34
C ALA A 155 2.28 26.43 -3.77
N SER A 156 1.48 25.38 -3.92
CA SER A 156 1.14 24.82 -5.21
C SER A 156 0.66 25.94 -6.11
N ARG A 157 1.43 26.28 -7.14
CA ARG A 157 1.02 27.27 -8.14
C ARG A 157 -0.25 26.75 -8.77
N ARG A 158 -1.40 27.35 -8.42
CA ARG A 158 -2.64 27.15 -9.16
C ARG A 158 -2.32 27.49 -10.62
N PRO A 159 -2.63 26.65 -11.59
CA PRO A 159 -2.44 27.00 -12.98
C PRO A 159 -3.28 28.24 -13.25
N ALA A 160 -2.63 29.30 -13.78
CA ALA A 160 -3.29 30.51 -14.16
C ALA A 160 -4.42 30.19 -15.12
N GLN A 161 -5.65 30.57 -14.77
CA GLN A 161 -6.80 30.45 -15.65
C GLN A 161 -6.51 31.26 -16.90
N ARG A 162 -6.31 30.59 -18.01
CA ARG A 162 -6.18 31.19 -19.35
C ARG A 162 -7.49 31.88 -19.67
N ARG A 163 -7.53 33.22 -19.50
CA ARG A 163 -8.64 34.05 -19.98
C ARG A 163 -8.76 33.82 -21.48
N SER A 164 -9.80 33.15 -21.93
CA SER A 164 -10.17 33.07 -23.33
C SER A 164 -10.56 34.48 -23.81
N ARG A 165 -9.74 35.08 -24.68
CA ARG A 165 -10.13 36.24 -25.46
C ARG A 165 -11.28 35.83 -26.38
N ARG A 166 -12.50 36.24 -26.04
CA ARG A 166 -13.63 36.20 -26.96
C ARG A 166 -13.35 37.20 -28.08
N THR A 167 -12.96 36.73 -29.22
CA THR A 167 -12.96 37.50 -30.47
C THR A 167 -14.43 37.79 -30.83
N ARG A 168 -14.82 39.06 -30.75
CA ARG A 168 -16.12 39.51 -31.27
C ARG A 168 -16.03 39.49 -32.79
N TYR A 169 -16.72 38.58 -33.42
CA TYR A 169 -16.96 38.56 -34.85
C TYR A 169 -18.08 39.55 -35.14
N SER A 170 -17.73 40.69 -35.76
CA SER A 170 -18.67 41.68 -36.26
C SER A 170 -19.22 41.17 -37.61
N ALA A 171 -20.46 40.78 -37.64
CA ALA A 171 -21.16 40.48 -38.88
C ALA A 171 -21.56 41.76 -39.57
N ARG A 172 -20.91 42.10 -40.69
CA ARG A 172 -21.39 43.12 -41.64
C ARG A 172 -22.53 42.46 -42.48
N LYS A 173 -23.70 43.14 -42.47
CA LYS A 173 -24.80 42.85 -43.40
C LYS A 173 -24.43 43.34 -44.82
N PRO A 174 -24.76 42.62 -45.87
CA PRO A 174 -24.73 43.13 -47.25
C PRO A 174 -26.01 43.94 -47.51
N SER A 175 -25.84 45.17 -48.07
CA SER A 175 -26.91 45.94 -48.68
C SER A 175 -27.02 45.60 -50.14
N LYS A 176 -28.29 45.34 -50.55
CA LYS A 176 -28.89 45.22 -51.89
C LYS A 176 -28.22 44.34 -52.91
#